data_f98642c214aa92c9a81a9f4ec19d0bb4
#
_entry.id   f98642c214aa92c9a81a9f4ec19d0bb4
#
_cell.length_a   1.000
_cell.length_b   1.000
_cell.length_c   1.000
_cell.angle_alpha   90.00
_cell.angle_beta   90.00
_cell.angle_gamma   90.00
#
_symmetry.space_group_name_H-M   'P 1'
#
loop_
_entity.id
_entity.type
_entity.pdbx_description
1 polymer ?
#
loop_
_entity_poly.entity_id
_entity_poly.type
_entity_poly.pdbx_seq_one_letter_code
_entity_poly.pdbx_strand_id
1 'polypeptide(L)'
;MEATQIRRTVEVEDRHWWYRERRAILARELRELRRFGVPGRALDIGAAGGGNTRVLVGHGWDALAADYSETAVELARARGLQAVHADARDLPLPDTRFDLVLAFDVLEHIREDREAVREIVRVLRPGGTALVTVPCDMALWSAHDVASSHVRRYTREGLNALLTGEGLVIDRLWSWNVLLRPVVAWRRKRLTGSDVTEMPHLVNMGLGAVVMAERYLPVKSLPGVSLIARAHRPGPAAGHPSR
;
A
#
# COMPACT_ATOMS: atom_id res chain seq x y z
N MET A 1 0.64 -14.07 4.83
CA MET A 1 -0.72 -14.49 4.32
C MET A 1 -0.62 -15.92 3.78
N GLU A 2 -1.60 -16.77 4.02
CA GLU A 2 -1.59 -18.15 3.53
C GLU A 2 -1.81 -18.21 2.00
N ALA A 3 -1.24 -19.23 1.33
CA ALA A 3 -1.30 -19.40 -0.13
C ALA A 3 -2.74 -19.41 -0.67
N THR A 4 -3.68 -20.05 0.04
CA THR A 4 -5.10 -20.08 -0.32
C THR A 4 -5.73 -18.70 -0.33
N GLN A 5 -5.37 -17.85 0.64
CA GLN A 5 -5.89 -16.48 0.74
C GLN A 5 -5.33 -15.60 -0.38
N ILE A 6 -4.06 -15.78 -0.75
CA ILE A 6 -3.43 -15.07 -1.88
C ILE A 6 -4.15 -15.43 -3.18
N ARG A 7 -4.38 -16.72 -3.47
CA ARG A 7 -5.11 -17.15 -4.67
C ARG A 7 -6.50 -16.52 -4.73
N ARG A 8 -7.25 -16.58 -3.63
CA ARG A 8 -8.58 -15.97 -3.54
C ARG A 8 -8.55 -14.45 -3.76
N THR A 9 -7.56 -13.76 -3.20
CA THR A 9 -7.38 -12.31 -3.45
C THR A 9 -7.19 -12.04 -4.94
N VAL A 10 -6.32 -12.80 -5.59
CA VAL A 10 -6.03 -12.68 -7.03
C VAL A 10 -7.26 -12.92 -7.90
N GLU A 11 -8.16 -13.82 -7.51
CA GLU A 11 -9.41 -14.11 -8.23
C GLU A 11 -10.43 -12.97 -8.15
N VAL A 12 -10.48 -12.28 -7.00
CA VAL A 12 -11.51 -11.25 -6.76
C VAL A 12 -11.01 -9.82 -6.99
N GLU A 13 -9.70 -9.58 -6.98
CA GLU A 13 -9.13 -8.22 -6.95
C GLU A 13 -9.53 -7.34 -8.15
N ASP A 14 -9.76 -7.92 -9.32
CA ASP A 14 -10.16 -7.15 -10.50
C ASP A 14 -11.65 -6.73 -10.47
N ARG A 15 -12.47 -7.38 -9.64
CA ARG A 15 -13.90 -7.12 -9.54
C ARG A 15 -14.29 -6.42 -8.24
N HIS A 16 -13.59 -6.69 -7.16
CA HIS A 16 -13.93 -6.19 -5.83
C HIS A 16 -13.63 -4.69 -5.70
N TRP A 17 -14.61 -3.90 -5.26
CA TRP A 17 -14.55 -2.43 -5.16
C TRP A 17 -13.32 -1.92 -4.40
N TRP A 18 -12.93 -2.59 -3.30
CA TRP A 18 -11.79 -2.22 -2.47
C TRP A 18 -10.48 -2.15 -3.27
N TYR A 19 -10.13 -3.23 -3.98
CA TYR A 19 -8.90 -3.30 -4.78
C TYR A 19 -8.96 -2.35 -5.97
N ARG A 20 -10.12 -2.23 -6.62
CA ARG A 20 -10.31 -1.29 -7.73
C ARG A 20 -10.08 0.15 -7.31
N GLU A 21 -10.64 0.57 -6.16
CA GLU A 21 -10.47 1.92 -5.64
C GLU A 21 -9.03 2.18 -5.18
N ARG A 22 -8.36 1.20 -4.58
CA ARG A 22 -6.94 1.33 -4.22
C ARG A 22 -6.05 1.50 -5.45
N ARG A 23 -6.26 0.71 -6.50
CA ARG A 23 -5.56 0.90 -7.78
C ARG A 23 -5.89 2.24 -8.43
N ALA A 24 -7.10 2.74 -8.29
CA ALA A 24 -7.46 4.08 -8.78
C ALA A 24 -6.77 5.20 -7.99
N ILE A 25 -6.53 5.01 -6.68
CA ILE A 25 -5.70 5.92 -5.86
C ILE A 25 -4.25 5.87 -6.36
N LEU A 26 -3.67 4.68 -6.50
CA LEU A 26 -2.33 4.51 -7.04
C LEU A 26 -2.19 5.20 -8.40
N ALA A 27 -3.07 4.93 -9.33
CA ALA A 27 -3.04 5.55 -10.66
C ALA A 27 -3.10 7.09 -10.63
N ARG A 28 -3.76 7.69 -9.63
CA ARG A 28 -3.75 9.15 -9.45
C ARG A 28 -2.43 9.66 -8.93
N GLU A 29 -1.87 9.00 -7.91
CA GLU A 29 -0.55 9.36 -7.37
C GLU A 29 0.52 9.23 -8.46
N LEU A 30 0.48 8.19 -9.29
CA LEU A 30 1.39 8.03 -10.42
C LEU A 30 1.27 9.16 -11.46
N ARG A 31 0.05 9.63 -11.75
CA ARG A 31 -0.14 10.79 -12.64
C ARG A 31 0.37 12.09 -12.03
N GLU A 32 0.26 12.26 -10.71
CA GLU A 32 0.86 13.41 -10.02
C GLU A 32 2.38 13.36 -10.07
N LEU A 33 2.98 12.20 -9.77
CA LEU A 33 4.44 12.00 -9.82
C LEU A 33 5.01 12.26 -11.23
N ARG A 34 4.26 11.91 -12.26
CA ARG A 34 4.66 12.16 -13.65
C ARG A 34 4.87 13.63 -14.01
N ARG A 35 4.31 14.56 -13.22
CA ARG A 35 4.55 16.02 -13.38
C ARG A 35 5.97 16.42 -12.96
N PHE A 36 6.65 15.59 -12.18
CA PHE A 36 8.00 15.84 -11.68
C PHE A 36 9.08 15.06 -12.42
N GLY A 37 8.72 14.19 -13.35
CA GLY A 37 9.67 13.41 -14.15
C GLY A 37 9.03 12.26 -14.92
N VAL A 38 9.85 11.60 -15.74
CA VAL A 38 9.46 10.38 -16.45
C VAL A 38 9.45 9.19 -15.47
N PRO A 39 8.60 8.17 -15.70
CA PRO A 39 8.63 6.95 -14.93
C PRO A 39 10.01 6.29 -15.00
N GLY A 40 10.52 5.88 -13.84
CA GLY A 40 11.76 5.15 -13.68
C GLY A 40 11.50 3.73 -13.18
N ARG A 41 12.28 3.29 -12.18
CA ARG A 41 12.14 1.98 -11.56
C ARG A 41 11.25 2.02 -10.34
N ALA A 42 10.32 1.07 -10.26
CA ALA A 42 9.43 0.92 -9.13
C ALA A 42 9.54 -0.46 -8.47
N LEU A 43 9.43 -0.49 -7.15
CA LEU A 43 9.31 -1.71 -6.36
C LEU A 43 7.93 -1.75 -5.72
N ASP A 44 7.24 -2.89 -5.83
CA ASP A 44 5.98 -3.17 -5.16
C ASP A 44 6.22 -4.25 -4.11
N ILE A 45 6.31 -3.85 -2.83
CA ILE A 45 6.55 -4.75 -1.69
C ILE A 45 5.22 -5.29 -1.22
N GLY A 46 5.14 -6.62 -0.96
CA GLY A 46 3.89 -7.30 -0.63
C GLY A 46 2.92 -7.31 -1.81
N ALA A 47 3.46 -7.53 -3.01
CA ALA A 47 2.75 -7.37 -4.27
C ALA A 47 1.62 -8.40 -4.48
N ALA A 48 1.55 -9.47 -3.68
CA ALA A 48 0.65 -10.59 -3.86
C ALA A 48 0.69 -11.10 -5.33
N GLY A 49 -0.43 -11.16 -6.01
CA GLY A 49 -0.47 -11.55 -7.44
C GLY A 49 -0.10 -10.42 -8.42
N GLY A 50 0.49 -9.30 -7.96
CA GLY A 50 0.97 -8.20 -8.81
C GLY A 50 -0.11 -7.23 -9.28
N GLY A 51 -1.23 -7.13 -8.57
CA GLY A 51 -2.33 -6.24 -8.95
C GLY A 51 -1.91 -4.77 -9.06
N ASN A 52 -1.14 -4.25 -8.08
CA ASN A 52 -0.58 -2.90 -8.10
C ASN A 52 0.60 -2.80 -9.09
N THR A 53 1.43 -3.83 -9.17
CA THR A 53 2.56 -3.90 -10.13
C THR A 53 2.06 -3.73 -11.57
N ARG A 54 0.93 -4.35 -11.93
CA ARG A 54 0.29 -4.15 -13.26
C ARG A 54 -0.09 -2.68 -13.50
N VAL A 55 -0.54 -1.97 -12.47
CA VAL A 55 -0.83 -0.52 -12.59
C VAL A 55 0.45 0.27 -12.81
N LEU A 56 1.53 -0.05 -12.11
CA LEU A 56 2.84 0.57 -12.33
C LEU A 56 3.31 0.39 -13.79
N VAL A 57 3.32 -0.84 -14.29
CA VAL A 57 3.70 -1.17 -15.67
C VAL A 57 2.81 -0.43 -16.68
N GLY A 58 1.49 -0.41 -16.45
CA GLY A 58 0.53 0.31 -17.31
C GLY A 58 0.72 1.84 -17.33
N HIS A 59 1.44 2.41 -16.34
CA HIS A 59 1.84 3.81 -16.29
C HIS A 59 3.28 4.06 -16.75
N GLY A 60 3.95 3.05 -17.30
CA GLY A 60 5.28 3.16 -17.91
C GLY A 60 6.45 2.96 -16.93
N TRP A 61 6.21 2.45 -15.72
CA TRP A 61 7.27 2.14 -14.76
C TRP A 61 7.93 0.79 -15.08
N ASP A 62 9.26 0.73 -14.94
CA ASP A 62 10.00 -0.53 -14.85
C ASP A 62 9.80 -1.11 -13.45
N ALA A 63 8.81 -2.00 -13.30
CA ALA A 63 8.28 -2.41 -12.00
C ALA A 63 8.69 -3.84 -11.65
N LEU A 64 9.18 -4.02 -10.40
CA LEU A 64 9.49 -5.29 -9.78
C LEU A 64 8.49 -5.55 -8.65
N ALA A 65 7.83 -6.70 -8.69
CA ALA A 65 7.04 -7.23 -7.58
C ALA A 65 7.96 -7.96 -6.59
N ALA A 66 7.81 -7.69 -5.29
CA ALA A 66 8.48 -8.43 -4.22
C ALA A 66 7.45 -8.95 -3.23
N ASP A 67 7.53 -10.22 -2.86
CA ASP A 67 6.63 -10.81 -1.88
C ASP A 67 7.34 -11.91 -1.09
N TYR A 68 6.95 -12.06 0.19
CA TYR A 68 7.44 -13.13 1.07
C TYR A 68 6.87 -14.51 0.71
N SER A 69 5.77 -14.56 -0.02
CA SER A 69 5.12 -15.80 -0.45
C SER A 69 5.58 -16.23 -1.84
N GLU A 70 6.17 -17.42 -1.94
CA GLU A 70 6.49 -18.03 -3.24
C GLU A 70 5.26 -18.12 -4.16
N THR A 71 4.09 -18.48 -3.60
CA THR A 71 2.83 -18.51 -4.36
C THR A 71 2.47 -17.14 -4.96
N ALA A 72 2.71 -16.05 -4.23
CA ALA A 72 2.50 -14.69 -4.75
C ALA A 72 3.44 -14.39 -5.92
N VAL A 73 4.71 -14.72 -5.76
CA VAL A 73 5.74 -14.56 -6.80
C VAL A 73 5.41 -15.35 -8.06
N GLU A 74 5.00 -16.62 -7.91
CA GLU A 74 4.56 -17.46 -9.03
C GLU A 74 3.36 -16.87 -9.77
N LEU A 75 2.35 -16.40 -9.04
CA LEU A 75 1.16 -15.75 -9.61
C LEU A 75 1.49 -14.45 -10.34
N ALA A 76 2.39 -13.63 -9.79
CA ALA A 76 2.86 -12.42 -10.45
C ALA A 76 3.62 -12.75 -11.75
N ARG A 77 4.52 -13.75 -11.72
CA ARG A 77 5.25 -14.24 -12.90
C ARG A 77 4.33 -14.82 -13.97
N ALA A 78 3.31 -15.58 -13.56
CA ALA A 78 2.29 -16.12 -14.48
C ALA A 78 1.50 -15.02 -15.21
N ARG A 79 1.47 -13.80 -14.65
CA ARG A 79 0.90 -12.60 -15.27
C ARG A 79 1.90 -11.79 -16.11
N GLY A 80 3.09 -12.32 -16.34
CA GLY A 80 4.15 -11.68 -17.14
C GLY A 80 4.90 -10.57 -16.41
N LEU A 81 4.82 -10.50 -15.06
CA LEU A 81 5.51 -9.51 -14.27
C LEU A 81 6.89 -9.99 -13.82
N GLN A 82 7.83 -9.07 -13.68
CA GLN A 82 9.07 -9.34 -12.95
C GLN A 82 8.73 -9.50 -11.46
N ALA A 83 9.16 -10.60 -10.86
CA ALA A 83 8.87 -10.85 -9.45
C ALA A 83 10.01 -11.60 -8.75
N VAL A 84 10.23 -11.25 -7.47
CA VAL A 84 11.25 -11.81 -6.60
C VAL A 84 10.66 -12.23 -5.25
N HIS A 85 11.10 -13.36 -4.72
CA HIS A 85 10.80 -13.76 -3.34
C HIS A 85 11.70 -12.93 -2.40
N ALA A 86 11.10 -12.20 -1.46
CA ALA A 86 11.82 -11.31 -0.57
C ALA A 86 11.10 -11.09 0.75
N ASP A 87 11.85 -11.03 1.84
CA ASP A 87 11.39 -10.46 3.10
C ASP A 87 11.51 -8.93 3.04
N ALA A 88 10.44 -8.23 3.38
CA ALA A 88 10.45 -6.76 3.38
C ALA A 88 11.45 -6.16 4.40
N ARG A 89 11.92 -6.95 5.37
CA ARG A 89 12.91 -6.56 6.39
C ARG A 89 14.37 -6.76 5.93
N ASP A 90 14.57 -7.52 4.86
CA ASP A 90 15.89 -7.84 4.29
C ASP A 90 15.73 -8.09 2.79
N LEU A 91 15.62 -7.01 2.02
CA LEU A 91 15.39 -7.10 0.58
C LEU A 91 16.69 -7.48 -0.15
N PRO A 92 16.71 -8.56 -0.96
CA PRO A 92 17.87 -8.97 -1.75
C PRO A 92 18.07 -8.04 -2.96
N LEU A 93 18.03 -6.74 -2.73
CA LEU A 93 18.05 -5.69 -3.75
C LEU A 93 19.10 -4.63 -3.40
N PRO A 94 19.77 -4.05 -4.41
CA PRO A 94 20.79 -3.04 -4.17
C PRO A 94 20.22 -1.74 -3.63
N ASP A 95 21.07 -0.99 -2.91
CA ASP A 95 20.77 0.34 -2.40
C ASP A 95 20.47 1.31 -3.55
N THR A 96 19.66 2.33 -3.24
CA THR A 96 19.43 3.50 -4.13
C THR A 96 19.01 3.14 -5.56
N ARG A 97 18.24 2.06 -5.68
CA ARG A 97 17.87 1.46 -6.96
C ARG A 97 16.57 2.00 -7.55
N PHE A 98 15.62 2.38 -6.69
CA PHE A 98 14.25 2.65 -7.09
C PHE A 98 13.87 4.14 -6.94
N ASP A 99 13.11 4.61 -7.91
CA ASP A 99 12.50 5.94 -7.92
C ASP A 99 11.21 5.97 -7.11
N LEU A 100 10.53 4.82 -7.06
CA LEU A 100 9.25 4.63 -6.36
C LEU A 100 9.23 3.28 -5.64
N VAL A 101 8.80 3.27 -4.39
CA VAL A 101 8.52 2.06 -3.63
C VAL A 101 7.08 2.10 -3.14
N LEU A 102 6.33 1.03 -3.39
CA LEU A 102 5.01 0.79 -2.81
C LEU A 102 5.12 -0.19 -1.65
N ALA A 103 4.37 0.06 -0.58
CA ALA A 103 4.12 -0.88 0.51
C ALA A 103 2.63 -0.75 0.90
N PHE A 104 1.77 -1.46 0.19
CA PHE A 104 0.32 -1.36 0.35
C PHE A 104 -0.22 -2.52 1.19
N ASP A 105 -0.61 -2.22 2.44
CA ASP A 105 -1.07 -3.17 3.44
C ASP A 105 -0.02 -4.27 3.70
N VAL A 106 1.18 -3.85 4.07
CA VAL A 106 2.34 -4.72 4.36
C VAL A 106 2.80 -4.57 5.81
N LEU A 107 2.96 -3.34 6.27
CA LEU A 107 3.61 -3.06 7.57
C LEU A 107 2.83 -3.60 8.76
N GLU A 108 1.51 -3.73 8.65
CA GLU A 108 0.65 -4.33 9.68
C GLU A 108 0.87 -5.83 9.90
N HIS A 109 1.52 -6.50 8.97
CA HIS A 109 1.88 -7.91 9.07
C HIS A 109 3.24 -8.15 9.72
N ILE A 110 4.06 -7.10 9.85
CA ILE A 110 5.46 -7.19 10.27
C ILE A 110 5.60 -6.67 11.71
N ARG A 111 6.14 -7.51 12.62
CA ARG A 111 6.39 -7.08 14.00
C ARG A 111 7.48 -6.02 14.07
N GLU A 112 8.53 -6.18 13.27
CA GLU A 112 9.69 -5.31 13.15
C GLU A 112 9.50 -4.31 11.99
N ASP A 113 8.37 -3.58 11.99
CA ASP A 113 7.99 -2.66 10.92
C ASP A 113 9.03 -1.57 10.62
N ARG A 114 9.82 -1.18 11.63
CA ARG A 114 10.97 -0.27 11.45
C ARG A 114 12.02 -0.84 10.50
N GLU A 115 12.30 -2.14 10.57
CA GLU A 115 13.26 -2.79 9.66
C GLU A 115 12.76 -2.72 8.22
N ALA A 116 11.48 -3.01 8.01
CA ALA A 116 10.88 -2.88 6.67
C ALA A 116 10.93 -1.43 6.14
N VAL A 117 10.71 -0.43 7.00
CA VAL A 117 10.82 0.98 6.57
C VAL A 117 12.28 1.36 6.28
N ARG A 118 13.28 0.85 7.04
CA ARG A 118 14.71 1.03 6.72
C ARG A 118 15.06 0.48 5.35
N GLU A 119 14.54 -0.71 5.02
CA GLU A 119 14.74 -1.31 3.71
C GLU A 119 14.09 -0.48 2.60
N ILE A 120 12.87 0.03 2.80
CA ILE A 120 12.25 0.99 1.88
C ILE A 120 13.17 2.19 1.64
N VAL A 121 13.71 2.77 2.72
CA VAL A 121 14.64 3.92 2.62
C VAL A 121 15.93 3.52 1.91
N ARG A 122 16.50 2.37 2.23
CA ARG A 122 17.77 1.88 1.65
C ARG A 122 17.68 1.72 0.14
N VAL A 123 16.60 1.08 -0.33
CA VAL A 123 16.44 0.79 -1.77
C VAL A 123 15.95 1.99 -2.58
N LEU A 124 15.30 2.99 -1.94
CA LEU A 124 14.95 4.25 -2.60
C LEU A 124 16.20 5.06 -2.91
N ARG A 125 16.27 5.64 -4.10
CA ARG A 125 17.28 6.68 -4.39
C ARG A 125 16.99 7.96 -3.60
N PRO A 126 18.00 8.82 -3.37
CA PRO A 126 17.75 10.17 -2.89
C PRO A 126 16.74 10.92 -3.77
N GLY A 127 15.71 11.49 -3.18
CA GLY A 127 14.57 12.10 -3.88
C GLY A 127 13.51 11.10 -4.36
N GLY A 128 13.72 9.79 -4.17
CA GLY A 128 12.73 8.75 -4.50
C GLY A 128 11.52 8.79 -3.57
N THR A 129 10.38 8.34 -4.07
CA THR A 129 9.08 8.40 -3.37
C THR A 129 8.69 7.04 -2.79
N ALA A 130 8.17 7.03 -1.57
CA ALA A 130 7.45 5.91 -0.97
C ALA A 130 5.95 6.20 -0.95
N LEU A 131 5.14 5.21 -1.37
CA LEU A 131 3.70 5.20 -1.16
C LEU A 131 3.36 4.04 -0.24
N VAL A 132 2.82 4.36 0.93
CA VAL A 132 2.50 3.38 1.98
C VAL A 132 1.03 3.44 2.30
N THR A 133 0.39 2.28 2.45
CA THR A 133 -0.96 2.21 3.00
C THR A 133 -1.01 1.21 4.14
N VAL A 134 -1.79 1.54 5.17
CA VAL A 134 -1.96 0.68 6.36
C VAL A 134 -3.39 0.78 6.88
N PRO A 135 -3.91 -0.27 7.55
CA PRO A 135 -5.17 -0.19 8.26
C PRO A 135 -5.07 0.79 9.44
N CYS A 136 -6.11 1.59 9.59
CA CYS A 136 -6.17 2.64 10.62
C CYS A 136 -7.05 2.22 11.79
N ASP A 137 -6.64 2.68 12.99
CA ASP A 137 -7.41 2.68 14.22
C ASP A 137 -7.69 1.30 14.83
N MET A 138 -7.12 1.08 16.02
CA MET A 138 -7.33 -0.15 16.81
C MET A 138 -8.81 -0.36 17.22
N ALA A 139 -9.65 0.68 17.25
CA ALA A 139 -11.07 0.53 17.48
C ALA A 139 -11.80 -0.26 16.38
N LEU A 140 -11.17 -0.43 15.20
CA LEU A 140 -11.65 -1.27 14.11
C LEU A 140 -11.05 -2.69 14.11
N TRP A 141 -10.26 -3.05 15.12
CA TRP A 141 -9.70 -4.40 15.25
C TRP A 141 -10.83 -5.44 15.35
N SER A 142 -10.70 -6.53 14.62
CA SER A 142 -11.75 -7.53 14.51
C SER A 142 -11.21 -8.90 14.09
N ALA A 143 -12.10 -9.89 13.96
CA ALA A 143 -11.77 -11.20 13.42
C ALA A 143 -11.15 -11.14 12.00
N HIS A 144 -11.44 -10.08 11.23
CA HIS A 144 -10.80 -9.84 9.94
C HIS A 144 -9.29 -9.64 10.09
N ASP A 145 -8.84 -8.85 11.07
CA ASP A 145 -7.42 -8.60 11.30
C ASP A 145 -6.68 -9.88 11.70
N VAL A 146 -7.30 -10.67 12.57
CA VAL A 146 -6.76 -11.98 12.98
C VAL A 146 -6.67 -12.93 11.79
N ALA A 147 -7.74 -13.04 10.98
CA ALA A 147 -7.77 -13.88 9.80
C ALA A 147 -6.76 -13.43 8.72
N SER A 148 -6.44 -12.14 8.68
CA SER A 148 -5.43 -11.56 7.78
C SER A 148 -4.01 -11.61 8.36
N SER A 149 -3.82 -12.16 9.57
CA SER A 149 -2.54 -12.20 10.26
C SER A 149 -1.95 -10.81 10.53
N HIS A 150 -2.80 -9.81 10.77
CA HIS A 150 -2.35 -8.51 11.21
C HIS A 150 -1.80 -8.60 12.64
N VAL A 151 -0.79 -7.81 12.96
CA VAL A 151 -0.23 -7.67 14.31
C VAL A 151 -0.57 -6.32 14.92
N ARG A 152 -1.02 -5.36 14.08
CA ARG A 152 -1.38 -4.00 14.51
C ARG A 152 -2.26 -3.27 13.50
N ARG A 153 -2.79 -2.13 13.95
CA ARG A 153 -3.33 -1.05 13.13
C ARG A 153 -2.64 0.25 13.56
N TYR A 154 -2.58 1.22 12.67
CA TYR A 154 -1.83 2.44 12.90
C TYR A 154 -2.74 3.61 13.28
N THR A 155 -2.22 4.53 14.09
CA THR A 155 -2.73 5.89 14.17
C THR A 155 -1.99 6.76 13.18
N ARG A 156 -2.52 7.93 12.88
CA ARG A 156 -1.85 8.91 12.01
C ARG A 156 -0.49 9.33 12.57
N GLU A 157 -0.45 9.59 13.87
CA GLU A 157 0.77 9.97 14.59
C GLU A 157 1.78 8.83 14.61
N GLY A 158 1.32 7.59 14.83
CA GLY A 158 2.17 6.40 14.85
C GLY A 158 2.80 6.12 13.49
N LEU A 159 2.02 6.20 12.39
CA LEU A 159 2.56 6.03 11.04
C LEU A 159 3.53 7.16 10.68
N ASN A 160 3.19 8.41 11.01
CA ASN A 160 4.09 9.54 10.79
C ASN A 160 5.41 9.35 11.52
N ALA A 161 5.37 9.02 12.82
CA ALA A 161 6.57 8.81 13.64
C ALA A 161 7.42 7.62 13.13
N LEU A 162 6.79 6.54 12.67
CA LEU A 162 7.48 5.40 12.08
C LEU A 162 8.27 5.81 10.82
N LEU A 163 7.60 6.45 9.86
CA LEU A 163 8.21 6.79 8.58
C LEU A 163 9.29 7.87 8.73
N THR A 164 9.02 8.92 9.53
CA THR A 164 9.99 9.99 9.75
C THR A 164 11.16 9.55 10.63
N GLY A 165 10.93 8.66 11.59
CA GLY A 165 11.97 8.10 12.45
C GLY A 165 13.01 7.27 11.70
N GLU A 166 12.68 6.75 10.52
CA GLU A 166 13.60 6.02 9.65
C GLU A 166 14.10 6.86 8.46
N GLY A 167 13.88 8.19 8.48
CA GLY A 167 14.49 9.15 7.56
C GLY A 167 13.67 9.51 6.34
N LEU A 168 12.40 9.16 6.27
CA LEU A 168 11.48 9.66 5.24
C LEU A 168 10.91 11.04 5.63
N VAL A 169 10.67 11.88 4.63
CA VAL A 169 9.93 13.15 4.79
C VAL A 169 8.53 12.94 4.24
N ILE A 170 7.52 13.23 5.06
CA ILE A 170 6.12 13.08 4.67
C ILE A 170 5.69 14.25 3.78
N ASP A 171 5.33 13.97 2.54
CA ASP A 171 4.72 14.93 1.62
C ASP A 171 3.23 15.08 1.89
N ARG A 172 2.57 13.94 2.18
CA ARG A 172 1.14 13.89 2.41
C ARG A 172 0.75 12.64 3.19
N LEU A 173 -0.12 12.83 4.20
CA LEU A 173 -0.70 11.74 4.99
C LEU A 173 -2.21 11.99 5.11
N TRP A 174 -3.03 11.04 4.64
CA TRP A 174 -4.48 11.20 4.62
C TRP A 174 -5.22 9.90 4.92
N SER A 175 -6.46 10.06 5.36
CA SER A 175 -7.37 8.93 5.55
C SER A 175 -8.08 8.55 4.26
N TRP A 176 -8.43 7.28 4.16
CA TRP A 176 -9.23 6.73 3.08
C TRP A 176 -10.34 5.84 3.64
N ASN A 177 -11.43 5.72 2.87
CA ASN A 177 -12.64 5.00 3.24
C ASN A 177 -13.25 5.56 4.54
N VAL A 178 -13.42 6.88 4.57
CA VAL A 178 -13.97 7.63 5.70
C VAL A 178 -15.49 7.47 5.78
N LEU A 179 -16.19 7.60 4.64
CA LEU A 179 -17.65 7.55 4.60
C LEU A 179 -18.22 6.18 4.98
N LEU A 180 -17.54 5.10 4.62
CA LEU A 180 -17.97 3.75 4.99
C LEU A 180 -17.46 3.30 6.36
N ARG A 181 -16.64 4.11 7.07
CA ARG A 181 -16.11 3.73 8.38
C ARG A 181 -17.20 3.32 9.38
N PRO A 182 -18.35 4.01 9.54
CA PRO A 182 -19.40 3.58 10.45
C PRO A 182 -19.97 2.21 10.08
N VAL A 183 -20.18 1.97 8.78
CA VAL A 183 -20.68 0.69 8.26
C VAL A 183 -19.68 -0.43 8.52
N VAL A 184 -18.39 -0.17 8.22
CA VAL A 184 -17.30 -1.10 8.49
C VAL A 184 -17.19 -1.41 9.98
N ALA A 185 -17.25 -0.42 10.85
CA ALA A 185 -17.21 -0.60 12.30
C ALA A 185 -18.36 -1.45 12.83
N TRP A 186 -19.57 -1.20 12.33
CA TRP A 186 -20.75 -1.98 12.69
C TRP A 186 -20.66 -3.43 12.21
N ARG A 187 -20.25 -3.64 10.94
CA ARG A 187 -20.08 -4.96 10.33
C ARG A 187 -19.02 -5.77 11.06
N ARG A 188 -17.86 -5.18 11.35
CA ARG A 188 -16.73 -5.85 12.00
C ARG A 188 -17.02 -6.37 13.41
N LYS A 189 -17.94 -5.72 14.14
CA LYS A 189 -18.43 -6.22 15.44
C LYS A 189 -19.21 -7.53 15.33
N ARG A 190 -19.66 -7.91 14.15
CA ARG A 190 -20.50 -9.10 13.88
C ARG A 190 -19.80 -10.16 13.02
N LEU A 191 -18.61 -9.85 12.52
CA LEU A 191 -17.85 -10.78 11.66
C LEU A 191 -17.12 -11.82 12.48
N THR A 192 -17.10 -13.04 11.92
CA THR A 192 -16.35 -14.18 12.47
C THR A 192 -15.13 -14.57 11.63
N GLY A 193 -14.81 -13.81 10.57
CA GLY A 193 -13.71 -14.11 9.65
C GLY A 193 -13.32 -12.94 8.76
N SER A 194 -12.72 -13.19 7.61
CA SER A 194 -12.27 -12.17 6.66
C SER A 194 -13.42 -11.38 6.04
N ASP A 195 -13.23 -10.06 5.89
CA ASP A 195 -14.16 -9.15 5.21
C ASP A 195 -14.15 -9.29 3.68
N VAL A 196 -13.10 -9.91 3.12
CA VAL A 196 -12.93 -10.05 1.67
C VAL A 196 -13.70 -11.27 1.21
N THR A 197 -14.95 -11.04 0.82
CA THR A 197 -15.84 -12.07 0.28
C THR A 197 -16.44 -11.61 -1.04
N GLU A 198 -16.87 -12.55 -1.88
CA GLU A 198 -17.68 -12.21 -3.04
C GLU A 198 -18.94 -11.48 -2.60
N MET A 199 -19.22 -10.35 -3.25
CA MET A 199 -20.38 -9.51 -2.95
C MET A 199 -21.34 -9.49 -4.13
N PRO A 200 -22.67 -9.37 -3.88
CA PRO A 200 -23.62 -9.08 -4.94
C PRO A 200 -23.20 -7.84 -5.73
N HIS A 201 -23.31 -7.89 -7.05
CA HIS A 201 -22.81 -6.86 -7.97
C HIS A 201 -23.29 -5.46 -7.60
N LEU A 202 -24.58 -5.29 -7.27
CA LEU A 202 -25.16 -3.99 -6.90
C LEU A 202 -24.55 -3.42 -5.60
N VAL A 203 -24.30 -4.29 -4.60
CA VAL A 203 -23.65 -3.88 -3.35
C VAL A 203 -22.22 -3.44 -3.62
N ASN A 204 -21.48 -4.22 -4.40
CA ASN A 204 -20.12 -3.92 -4.80
C ASN A 204 -20.02 -2.58 -5.55
N MET A 205 -20.95 -2.31 -6.48
CA MET A 205 -21.05 -1.03 -7.18
C MET A 205 -21.37 0.13 -6.23
N GLY A 206 -22.35 -0.04 -5.35
CA GLY A 206 -22.78 0.99 -4.39
C GLY A 206 -21.64 1.40 -3.44
N LEU A 207 -20.93 0.42 -2.86
CA LEU A 207 -19.77 0.68 -2.01
C LEU A 207 -18.65 1.42 -2.77
N GLY A 208 -18.36 1.01 -3.99
CA GLY A 208 -17.39 1.70 -4.85
C GLY A 208 -17.79 3.15 -5.13
N ALA A 209 -19.07 3.40 -5.43
CA ALA A 209 -19.58 4.75 -5.68
C ALA A 209 -19.44 5.67 -4.46
N VAL A 210 -19.74 5.17 -3.25
CA VAL A 210 -19.58 5.94 -2.00
C VAL A 210 -18.11 6.32 -1.79
N VAL A 211 -17.18 5.37 -1.93
CA VAL A 211 -15.75 5.65 -1.74
C VAL A 211 -15.20 6.53 -2.87
N MET A 212 -15.73 6.41 -4.08
CA MET A 212 -15.38 7.31 -5.18
C MET A 212 -15.83 8.76 -4.87
N ALA A 213 -16.98 8.96 -4.24
CA ALA A 213 -17.47 10.28 -3.85
C ALA A 213 -16.55 10.97 -2.82
N GLU A 214 -15.83 10.21 -1.96
CA GLU A 214 -14.83 10.78 -1.03
C GLU A 214 -13.76 11.61 -1.73
N ARG A 215 -13.50 11.36 -3.00
CA ARG A 215 -12.50 12.10 -3.79
C ARG A 215 -12.78 13.59 -3.86
N TYR A 216 -14.07 13.95 -3.83
CA TYR A 216 -14.57 15.30 -4.01
C TYR A 216 -14.95 15.98 -2.69
N LEU A 217 -14.84 15.26 -1.57
CA LEU A 217 -15.22 15.76 -0.26
C LEU A 217 -13.99 16.07 0.62
N PRO A 218 -14.07 17.08 1.50
CA PRO A 218 -12.98 17.46 2.39
C PRO A 218 -12.90 16.56 3.65
N VAL A 219 -13.01 15.24 3.47
CA VAL A 219 -13.08 14.27 4.58
C VAL A 219 -11.75 13.60 4.92
N LYS A 220 -10.68 13.90 4.20
CA LYS A 220 -9.38 13.21 4.29
C LYS A 220 -8.63 13.38 5.61
N SER A 221 -9.01 14.37 6.42
CA SER A 221 -8.49 14.59 7.78
C SER A 221 -9.26 13.81 8.84
N LEU A 222 -10.49 13.38 8.54
CA LEU A 222 -11.33 12.61 9.45
C LEU A 222 -10.84 11.16 9.58
N PRO A 223 -11.17 10.45 10.67
CA PRO A 223 -10.81 9.05 10.82
C PRO A 223 -11.38 8.17 9.71
N GLY A 224 -10.52 7.42 9.00
CA GLY A 224 -10.89 6.48 7.95
C GLY A 224 -10.74 5.02 8.39
N VAL A 225 -10.86 4.11 7.44
CA VAL A 225 -10.55 2.69 7.62
C VAL A 225 -9.07 2.42 7.39
N SER A 226 -8.44 3.18 6.49
CA SER A 226 -7.02 3.12 6.19
C SER A 226 -6.37 4.49 6.18
N LEU A 227 -5.05 4.51 6.39
CA LEU A 227 -4.18 5.65 6.15
C LEU A 227 -3.38 5.41 4.88
N ILE A 228 -3.11 6.50 4.17
CA ILE A 228 -2.25 6.52 3.00
C ILE A 228 -1.21 7.60 3.20
N ALA A 229 0.06 7.25 3.05
CA ALA A 229 1.18 8.15 3.13
C ALA A 229 1.92 8.22 1.79
N ARG A 230 2.21 9.44 1.33
CA ARG A 230 3.25 9.73 0.36
C ARG A 230 4.40 10.39 1.09
N ALA A 231 5.57 9.83 0.94
CA ALA A 231 6.80 10.33 1.56
C ALA A 231 7.94 10.23 0.55
N HIS A 232 9.03 10.93 0.78
CA HIS A 232 10.23 10.81 -0.04
C HIS A 232 11.48 10.63 0.82
N ARG A 233 12.48 9.96 0.25
CA ARG A 233 13.83 9.95 0.81
C ARG A 233 14.49 11.30 0.51
N PRO A 234 14.99 12.06 1.49
CA PRO A 234 15.68 13.32 1.25
C PRO A 234 16.82 13.16 0.23
N GLY A 235 16.96 14.13 -0.66
CA GLY A 235 18.13 14.26 -1.50
C GLY A 235 19.35 14.65 -0.68
N PRO A 236 20.58 14.53 -1.23
CA PRO A 236 21.74 15.13 -0.59
C PRO A 236 21.47 16.60 -0.35
N ALA A 237 21.77 17.09 0.86
CA ALA A 237 21.67 18.51 1.17
C ALA A 237 22.41 19.29 0.06
N ALA A 238 21.72 20.24 -0.57
CA ALA A 238 22.37 21.12 -1.52
C ALA A 238 23.56 21.76 -0.79
N GLY A 239 24.77 21.32 -1.13
CA GLY A 239 25.98 21.83 -0.51
C GLY A 239 25.97 23.34 -0.64
N HIS A 240 26.05 24.04 0.48
CA HIS A 240 26.40 25.46 0.44
C HIS A 240 27.71 25.54 -0.34
N PRO A 241 27.78 26.33 -1.41
CA PRO A 241 29.07 26.60 -2.01
C PRO A 241 29.94 27.27 -0.93
N SER A 242 30.97 26.56 -0.51
CA SER A 242 32.03 27.15 0.33
C SER A 242 32.56 28.37 -0.39
N ARG A 243 32.29 29.53 0.22
CA ARG A 243 32.93 30.82 -0.19
C ARG A 243 34.43 30.79 0.12
#